data_251ab91d179259e21b8643382eee752a
#
_entry.id   251ab91d179259e21b8643382eee752a
#
_cell.length_a   1.000
_cell.length_b   1.000
_cell.length_c   1.000
_cell.angle_alpha   90.00
_cell.angle_beta   90.00
_cell.angle_gamma   90.00
#
_symmetry.space_group_name_H-M   'P 1'
#
loop_
_entity.id
_entity.type
_entity.pdbx_description
1 polymer ?
#
loop_
_entity_poly.entity_id
_entity_poly.type
_entity_poly.pdbx_seq_one_letter_code
_entity_poly.pdbx_strand_id
1 'polypeptide(L)'
;MGIKGILFDKDDTLIDLGTYWCKPTKICIDMLLNKYAAENNDELRRKLELAGGFDDDRLIPGSVVVTGTNLETMYLFKDIFEEYGIEVDEGFCRYGEVILEECCLKYGEIKAKGDVLSLMGYLKSNNILIALATGDQRISAINCLNKLGITDYFDMIITSDDVKNQKPHPEMIDKFMFEYKLGTEEVLMVGDSASDMKMACNAHVAGLLIGDNKVKSDYRLDKLDNIIEWINDKI
;
A
#
# COMPACT_ATOMS: atom_id res chain seq x y z
N MET A 1 -27.45 1.86 -15.36
CA MET A 1 -26.81 0.67 -14.79
C MET A 1 -25.97 1.14 -13.61
N GLY A 2 -26.08 0.45 -12.49
CA GLY A 2 -25.38 0.84 -11.26
C GLY A 2 -24.16 -0.03 -11.00
N ILE A 3 -23.24 0.44 -10.18
CA ILE A 3 -22.09 -0.33 -9.70
C ILE A 3 -22.59 -1.50 -8.87
N LYS A 4 -22.13 -2.71 -9.18
CA LYS A 4 -22.49 -3.95 -8.46
C LYS A 4 -21.28 -4.60 -7.77
N GLY A 5 -20.07 -4.25 -8.18
CA GLY A 5 -18.83 -4.77 -7.61
C GLY A 5 -17.74 -3.73 -7.55
N ILE A 6 -16.98 -3.74 -6.45
CA ILE A 6 -15.85 -2.86 -6.22
C ILE A 6 -14.63 -3.69 -5.85
N LEU A 7 -13.53 -3.46 -6.59
CA LEU A 7 -12.22 -3.94 -6.16
C LEU A 7 -11.48 -2.80 -5.49
N PHE A 8 -10.98 -3.07 -4.31
CA PHE A 8 -10.11 -2.15 -3.59
C PHE A 8 -8.66 -2.60 -3.68
N ASP A 9 -7.76 -1.67 -3.93
CA ASP A 9 -6.37 -1.84 -3.55
C ASP A 9 -6.23 -1.84 -2.03
N LYS A 10 -5.10 -2.35 -1.50
CA LYS A 10 -4.83 -2.47 -0.07
C LYS A 10 -4.05 -1.26 0.47
N ASP A 11 -2.84 -1.10 -0.04
CA ASP A 11 -1.85 -0.20 0.53
C ASP A 11 -2.11 1.24 0.10
N ASP A 12 -2.09 2.16 1.04
CA ASP A 12 -2.50 3.56 0.86
C ASP A 12 -3.92 3.79 0.31
N THR A 13 -4.71 2.74 0.17
CA THR A 13 -6.15 2.79 -0.15
C THR A 13 -7.01 2.42 1.05
N LEU A 14 -6.89 1.21 1.58
CA LEU A 14 -7.58 0.74 2.79
C LEU A 14 -6.71 0.84 4.05
N ILE A 15 -5.40 0.74 3.89
CA ILE A 15 -4.40 0.73 4.95
C ILE A 15 -3.48 1.95 4.80
N ASP A 16 -3.23 2.63 5.89
CA ASP A 16 -2.25 3.71 5.96
C ASP A 16 -0.84 3.12 6.06
N LEU A 17 -0.14 3.04 4.93
CA LEU A 17 1.25 2.56 4.87
C LEU A 17 2.22 3.40 5.70
N GLY A 18 1.96 4.70 5.82
CA GLY A 18 2.80 5.59 6.61
C GLY A 18 2.90 5.13 8.06
N THR A 19 1.79 4.69 8.66
CA THR A 19 1.78 4.20 10.04
C THR A 19 2.49 2.86 10.20
N TYR A 20 2.47 2.02 9.15
CA TYR A 20 3.15 0.72 9.20
C TYR A 20 4.67 0.84 9.06
N TRP A 21 5.17 1.71 8.18
CA TRP A 21 6.58 1.77 7.83
C TRP A 21 7.38 2.87 8.57
N CYS A 22 6.76 4.03 8.86
CA CYS A 22 7.48 5.20 9.36
C CYS A 22 8.25 4.92 10.65
N LYS A 23 7.52 4.50 11.70
CA LYS A 23 8.12 4.23 13.01
C LYS A 23 9.16 3.10 13.00
N PRO A 24 8.89 1.93 12.37
CA PRO A 24 9.91 0.88 12.22
C PRO A 24 11.16 1.33 11.51
N THR A 25 11.04 2.06 10.40
CA THR A 25 12.19 2.55 9.63
C THR A 25 13.03 3.53 10.44
N LYS A 26 12.42 4.46 11.18
CA LYS A 26 13.14 5.37 12.07
C LYS A 26 13.90 4.62 13.16
N ILE A 27 13.28 3.61 13.78
CA ILE A 27 13.96 2.76 14.78
C ILE A 27 15.12 1.97 14.14
N CYS A 28 14.93 1.44 12.94
CA CYS A 28 16.01 0.77 12.20
C CYS A 28 17.17 1.73 11.93
N ILE A 29 16.89 2.95 11.47
CA ILE A 29 17.91 4.00 11.27
C ILE A 29 18.66 4.28 12.57
N ASP A 30 17.97 4.44 13.71
CA ASP A 30 18.60 4.64 15.01
C ASP A 30 19.53 3.50 15.39
N MET A 31 19.13 2.25 15.14
CA MET A 31 19.97 1.07 15.41
C MET A 31 21.20 1.03 14.51
N LEU A 32 21.08 1.42 13.24
CA LEU A 32 22.21 1.52 12.30
C LEU A 32 23.17 2.63 12.72
N LEU A 33 22.67 3.84 13.03
CA LEU A 33 23.47 4.95 13.50
C LEU A 33 24.24 4.60 14.78
N ASN A 34 23.60 3.95 15.74
CA ASN A 34 24.26 3.48 16.96
C ASN A 34 25.35 2.44 16.67
N LYS A 35 25.09 1.46 15.81
CA LYS A 35 26.05 0.40 15.47
C LYS A 35 27.33 0.98 14.85
N TYR A 36 27.20 2.03 14.04
CA TYR A 36 28.33 2.65 13.33
C TYR A 36 28.79 3.97 13.97
N ALA A 37 28.48 4.20 15.25
CA ALA A 37 28.90 5.34 16.05
C ALA A 37 28.61 6.72 15.43
N ALA A 38 27.43 6.84 14.79
CA ALA A 38 26.96 8.04 14.10
C ALA A 38 25.66 8.62 14.70
N GLU A 39 25.29 8.25 15.91
CA GLU A 39 24.01 8.58 16.58
C GLU A 39 23.79 10.09 16.77
N ASN A 40 24.84 10.90 16.81
CA ASN A 40 24.77 12.35 16.98
C ASN A 40 24.80 13.13 15.65
N ASN A 41 24.64 12.46 14.51
CA ASN A 41 24.63 13.07 13.19
C ASN A 41 23.18 13.27 12.68
N ASP A 42 22.59 14.40 13.07
CA ASP A 42 21.20 14.73 12.69
C ASP A 42 21.02 14.90 11.17
N GLU A 43 22.04 15.40 10.46
CA GLU A 43 22.01 15.56 9.02
C GLU A 43 21.96 14.20 8.30
N LEU A 44 22.82 13.28 8.71
CA LEU A 44 22.83 11.90 8.22
C LEU A 44 21.50 11.21 8.52
N ARG A 45 20.99 11.34 9.75
CA ARG A 45 19.67 10.81 10.13
C ARG A 45 18.60 11.30 9.17
N ARG A 46 18.50 12.61 8.98
CA ARG A 46 17.48 13.22 8.11
C ARG A 46 17.61 12.72 6.66
N LYS A 47 18.83 12.58 6.17
CA LYS A 47 19.07 12.05 4.82
C LYS A 47 18.61 10.59 4.68
N LEU A 48 18.89 9.76 5.70
CA LEU A 48 18.43 8.37 5.74
C LEU A 48 16.89 8.27 5.80
N GLU A 49 16.21 9.13 6.58
CA GLU A 49 14.76 9.17 6.66
C GLU A 49 14.14 9.50 5.29
N LEU A 50 14.66 10.52 4.60
CA LEU A 50 14.21 10.89 3.26
C LEU A 50 14.46 9.76 2.24
N ALA A 51 15.63 9.14 2.28
CA ALA A 51 15.95 8.01 1.41
C ALA A 51 15.10 6.77 1.73
N GLY A 52 14.78 6.56 3.01
CA GLY A 52 13.84 5.54 3.48
C GLY A 52 12.38 5.85 3.13
N GLY A 53 12.11 7.00 2.54
CA GLY A 53 10.78 7.33 2.02
C GLY A 53 9.90 8.16 2.95
N PHE A 54 10.48 8.86 3.92
CA PHE A 54 9.69 9.65 4.87
C PHE A 54 10.17 11.11 4.92
N ASP A 55 9.21 12.04 4.90
CA ASP A 55 9.41 13.44 5.24
C ASP A 55 8.62 13.71 6.53
N ASP A 56 9.34 13.82 7.64
CA ASP A 56 8.83 13.71 9.01
C ASP A 56 8.07 12.38 9.21
N ASP A 57 6.74 12.41 9.37
CA ASP A 57 5.89 11.22 9.52
C ASP A 57 5.04 10.95 8.27
N ARG A 58 5.36 11.61 7.15
CA ARG A 58 4.64 11.46 5.88
C ARG A 58 5.41 10.58 4.92
N LEU A 59 4.73 9.59 4.40
CA LEU A 59 5.27 8.72 3.35
C LEU A 59 5.44 9.52 2.05
N ILE A 60 6.62 9.41 1.44
CA ILE A 60 6.91 10.02 0.14
C ILE A 60 6.39 9.08 -0.95
N PRO A 61 5.40 9.51 -1.76
CA PRO A 61 4.87 8.67 -2.84
C PRO A 61 5.97 8.22 -3.82
N GLY A 62 5.97 6.93 -4.17
CA GLY A 62 6.95 6.35 -5.09
C GLY A 62 8.36 6.15 -4.51
N SER A 63 8.52 6.31 -3.20
CA SER A 63 9.77 6.02 -2.50
C SER A 63 10.09 4.52 -2.50
N VAL A 64 11.36 4.19 -2.18
CA VAL A 64 11.84 2.80 -2.17
C VAL A 64 11.06 1.90 -1.21
N VAL A 65 10.60 2.43 -0.08
CA VAL A 65 9.80 1.67 0.90
C VAL A 65 8.42 1.27 0.34
N VAL A 66 7.91 2.01 -0.65
CA VAL A 66 6.61 1.73 -1.30
C VAL A 66 6.77 0.83 -2.52
N THR A 67 7.86 1.04 -3.29
CA THR A 67 8.00 0.44 -4.63
C THR A 67 9.11 -0.60 -4.73
N GLY A 68 9.99 -0.64 -3.75
CA GLY A 68 11.18 -1.49 -3.71
C GLY A 68 11.11 -2.58 -2.64
N THR A 69 12.26 -3.15 -2.36
CA THR A 69 12.47 -4.16 -1.32
C THR A 69 13.23 -3.59 -0.12
N ASN A 70 13.16 -4.27 1.03
CA ASN A 70 13.98 -3.91 2.20
C ASN A 70 15.48 -3.90 1.87
N LEU A 71 15.91 -4.82 1.01
CA LEU A 71 17.33 -4.89 0.61
C LEU A 71 17.74 -3.68 -0.24
N GLU A 72 16.90 -3.23 -1.16
CA GLU A 72 17.15 -2.00 -1.94
C GLU A 72 17.23 -0.77 -1.04
N THR A 73 16.37 -0.69 -0.02
CA THR A 73 16.45 0.36 1.00
C THR A 73 17.80 0.33 1.72
N MET A 74 18.31 -0.85 2.07
CA MET A 74 19.61 -0.98 2.75
C MET A 74 20.80 -0.64 1.83
N TYR A 75 20.72 -0.89 0.54
CA TYR A 75 21.74 -0.42 -0.40
C TYR A 75 21.78 1.11 -0.46
N LEU A 76 20.63 1.79 -0.52
CA LEU A 76 20.59 3.25 -0.45
C LEU A 76 21.16 3.79 0.87
N PHE A 77 20.86 3.14 1.99
CA PHE A 77 21.40 3.53 3.29
C PHE A 77 22.92 3.35 3.33
N LYS A 78 23.44 2.25 2.79
CA LYS A 78 24.86 2.00 2.69
C LYS A 78 25.58 3.11 1.92
N ASP A 79 25.10 3.46 0.74
CA ASP A 79 25.67 4.51 -0.10
C ASP A 79 25.70 5.85 0.65
N ILE A 80 24.65 6.16 1.41
CA ILE A 80 24.58 7.38 2.23
C ILE A 80 25.60 7.35 3.38
N PHE A 81 25.77 6.24 4.09
CA PHE A 81 26.81 6.12 5.13
C PHE A 81 28.20 6.36 4.56
N GLU A 82 28.52 5.75 3.42
CA GLU A 82 29.79 5.92 2.72
C GLU A 82 30.01 7.37 2.24
N GLU A 83 28.96 8.05 1.75
CA GLU A 83 28.99 9.48 1.37
C GLU A 83 29.36 10.39 2.56
N TYR A 84 28.94 10.02 3.78
CA TYR A 84 29.29 10.73 5.02
C TYR A 84 30.64 10.27 5.62
N GLY A 85 31.41 9.45 4.90
CA GLY A 85 32.72 8.98 5.31
C GLY A 85 32.69 7.94 6.44
N ILE A 86 31.56 7.28 6.64
CA ILE A 86 31.39 6.24 7.66
C ILE A 86 31.60 4.88 6.99
N GLU A 87 32.68 4.21 7.37
CA GLU A 87 32.95 2.85 6.88
C GLU A 87 31.95 1.85 7.46
N VAL A 88 31.31 1.06 6.59
CA VAL A 88 30.39 0.00 6.98
C VAL A 88 30.95 -1.37 6.54
N ASP A 89 30.67 -2.39 7.33
CA ASP A 89 31.10 -3.75 7.04
C ASP A 89 30.30 -4.42 5.89
N GLU A 90 30.84 -5.52 5.34
CA GLU A 90 30.19 -6.28 4.26
C GLU A 90 28.78 -6.81 4.66
N GLY A 91 28.52 -6.96 5.95
CA GLY A 91 27.25 -7.44 6.49
C GLY A 91 26.18 -6.36 6.63
N PHE A 92 26.49 -5.08 6.36
CA PHE A 92 25.57 -3.94 6.57
C PHE A 92 24.17 -4.16 6.02
N CYS A 93 24.07 -4.46 4.72
CA CYS A 93 22.77 -4.61 4.06
C CYS A 93 21.97 -5.77 4.65
N ARG A 94 22.61 -6.90 4.91
CA ARG A 94 21.94 -8.07 5.49
C ARG A 94 21.49 -7.82 6.92
N TYR A 95 22.34 -7.18 7.73
CA TYR A 95 21.98 -6.79 9.07
C TYR A 95 20.83 -5.79 9.09
N GLY A 96 20.87 -4.75 8.24
CA GLY A 96 19.82 -3.75 8.14
C GLY A 96 18.49 -4.34 7.68
N GLU A 97 18.50 -5.26 6.71
CA GLU A 97 17.30 -5.96 6.24
C GLU A 97 16.62 -6.73 7.40
N VAL A 98 17.39 -7.50 8.16
CA VAL A 98 16.88 -8.27 9.31
C VAL A 98 16.30 -7.37 10.39
N ILE A 99 17.01 -6.31 10.78
CA ILE A 99 16.49 -5.42 11.83
C ILE A 99 15.27 -4.60 11.36
N LEU A 100 15.19 -4.22 10.09
CA LEU A 100 14.01 -3.55 9.56
C LEU A 100 12.79 -4.47 9.62
N GLU A 101 12.94 -5.73 9.22
CA GLU A 101 11.89 -6.74 9.31
C GLU A 101 11.43 -6.93 10.78
N GLU A 102 12.37 -7.10 11.71
CA GLU A 102 12.07 -7.21 13.15
C GLU A 102 11.37 -5.95 13.68
N CYS A 103 11.79 -4.76 13.26
CA CYS A 103 11.16 -3.50 13.64
C CYS A 103 9.72 -3.43 13.09
N CYS A 104 9.48 -3.84 11.85
CA CYS A 104 8.13 -3.87 11.26
C CYS A 104 7.22 -4.84 12.01
N LEU A 105 7.70 -6.03 12.35
CA LEU A 105 6.92 -7.01 13.12
C LEU A 105 6.56 -6.50 14.51
N LYS A 106 7.47 -5.77 15.16
CA LYS A 106 7.33 -5.32 16.56
C LYS A 106 6.62 -3.99 16.70
N TYR A 107 6.85 -3.05 15.81
CA TYR A 107 6.43 -1.64 15.95
C TYR A 107 5.52 -1.17 14.82
N GLY A 108 5.38 -1.94 13.73
CA GLY A 108 4.49 -1.61 12.63
C GLY A 108 3.03 -1.65 13.08
N GLU A 109 2.35 -0.52 12.94
CA GLU A 109 0.92 -0.42 13.26
C GLU A 109 0.11 -0.47 11.97
N ILE A 110 -0.81 -1.42 11.87
CA ILE A 110 -1.76 -1.46 10.75
C ILE A 110 -2.97 -0.64 11.15
N LYS A 111 -3.16 0.49 10.48
CA LYS A 111 -4.30 1.38 10.65
C LYS A 111 -5.11 1.48 9.36
N ALA A 112 -6.41 1.58 9.51
CA ALA A 112 -7.29 1.87 8.38
C ALA A 112 -7.07 3.29 7.88
N LYS A 113 -7.17 3.49 6.57
CA LYS A 113 -7.14 4.80 5.93
C LYS A 113 -8.57 5.35 5.82
N GLY A 114 -9.03 5.97 6.89
CA GLY A 114 -10.43 6.41 7.06
C GLY A 114 -11.32 5.39 7.74
N ASP A 115 -12.64 5.59 7.67
CA ASP A 115 -13.64 4.69 8.29
C ASP A 115 -13.97 3.51 7.36
N VAL A 116 -12.97 2.64 7.16
CA VAL A 116 -13.11 1.46 6.29
C VAL A 116 -14.20 0.52 6.76
N LEU A 117 -14.39 0.35 8.07
CA LEU A 117 -15.40 -0.56 8.61
C LEU A 117 -16.82 -0.11 8.25
N SER A 118 -17.13 1.16 8.44
CA SER A 118 -18.42 1.75 8.02
C SER A 118 -18.62 1.64 6.51
N LEU A 119 -17.58 1.87 5.72
CA LEU A 119 -17.63 1.70 4.27
C LEU A 119 -18.00 0.26 3.87
N MET A 120 -17.31 -0.73 4.43
CA MET A 120 -17.59 -2.15 4.13
C MET A 120 -19.03 -2.52 4.51
N GLY A 121 -19.47 -2.10 5.70
CA GLY A 121 -20.86 -2.31 6.16
C GLY A 121 -21.89 -1.68 5.23
N TYR A 122 -21.63 -0.45 4.76
CA TYR A 122 -22.49 0.24 3.80
C TYR A 122 -22.58 -0.52 2.47
N LEU A 123 -21.46 -0.94 1.89
CA LEU A 123 -21.43 -1.67 0.62
C LEU A 123 -22.21 -2.99 0.72
N LYS A 124 -21.99 -3.76 1.81
CA LYS A 124 -22.76 -5.00 2.03
C LYS A 124 -24.25 -4.77 2.18
N SER A 125 -24.67 -3.73 2.89
CA SER A 125 -26.10 -3.41 3.06
C SER A 125 -26.78 -3.01 1.75
N ASN A 126 -26.02 -2.58 0.75
CA ASN A 126 -26.48 -2.26 -0.61
C ASN A 126 -26.25 -3.40 -1.62
N ASN A 127 -25.88 -4.60 -1.16
CA ASN A 127 -25.60 -5.77 -1.99
C ASN A 127 -24.50 -5.54 -3.04
N ILE A 128 -23.49 -4.71 -2.73
CA ILE A 128 -22.34 -4.49 -3.58
C ILE A 128 -21.28 -5.55 -3.22
N LEU A 129 -20.80 -6.25 -4.23
CA LEU A 129 -19.70 -7.21 -4.08
C LEU A 129 -18.40 -6.48 -3.82
N ILE A 130 -17.61 -6.98 -2.87
CA ILE A 130 -16.36 -6.37 -2.43
C ILE A 130 -15.21 -7.31 -2.71
N ALA A 131 -14.22 -6.86 -3.47
CA ALA A 131 -12.99 -7.60 -3.68
C ALA A 131 -11.75 -6.81 -3.25
N LEU A 132 -10.72 -7.51 -2.81
CA LEU A 132 -9.37 -6.99 -2.67
C LEU A 132 -8.57 -7.36 -3.91
N ALA A 133 -7.78 -6.40 -4.42
CA ALA A 133 -6.78 -6.62 -5.45
C ALA A 133 -5.45 -6.04 -4.97
N THR A 134 -4.48 -6.88 -4.60
CA THR A 134 -3.19 -6.43 -4.04
C THR A 134 -2.01 -7.18 -4.64
N GLY A 135 -0.86 -6.51 -4.75
CA GLY A 135 0.42 -7.11 -5.09
C GLY A 135 1.05 -7.95 -3.98
N ASP A 136 0.50 -7.92 -2.78
CA ASP A 136 0.99 -8.70 -1.64
C ASP A 136 0.73 -10.20 -1.81
N GLN A 137 1.48 -10.98 -1.04
CA GLN A 137 1.19 -12.40 -0.84
C GLN A 137 -0.08 -12.57 0.02
N ARG A 138 -0.81 -13.67 -0.18
CA ARG A 138 -2.09 -13.95 0.50
C ARG A 138 -2.00 -13.91 2.03
N ILE A 139 -0.94 -14.47 2.60
CA ILE A 139 -0.71 -14.48 4.05
C ILE A 139 -0.62 -13.04 4.60
N SER A 140 0.16 -12.17 3.95
CA SER A 140 0.31 -10.76 4.35
C SER A 140 -1.01 -10.02 4.25
N ALA A 141 -1.70 -10.15 3.12
CA ALA A 141 -2.98 -9.49 2.88
C ALA A 141 -4.03 -9.87 3.94
N ILE A 142 -4.23 -11.18 4.18
CA ILE A 142 -5.19 -11.68 5.17
C ILE A 142 -4.84 -11.21 6.58
N ASN A 143 -3.56 -11.24 6.97
CA ASN A 143 -3.14 -10.75 8.28
C ASN A 143 -3.48 -9.26 8.49
N CYS A 144 -3.30 -8.44 7.47
CA CYS A 144 -3.66 -7.03 7.49
C CYS A 144 -5.18 -6.83 7.66
N LEU A 145 -5.98 -7.52 6.84
CA LEU A 145 -7.44 -7.43 6.89
C LEU A 145 -8.00 -7.92 8.23
N ASN A 146 -7.43 -8.99 8.80
CA ASN A 146 -7.80 -9.51 10.12
C ASN A 146 -7.53 -8.50 11.23
N LYS A 147 -6.37 -7.83 11.20
CA LYS A 147 -6.04 -6.79 12.19
C LYS A 147 -7.00 -5.59 12.11
N LEU A 148 -7.54 -5.30 10.94
CA LEU A 148 -8.55 -4.26 10.75
C LEU A 148 -9.98 -4.75 11.03
N GLY A 149 -10.20 -6.06 11.22
CA GLY A 149 -11.53 -6.65 11.44
C GLY A 149 -12.44 -6.60 10.21
N ILE A 150 -11.88 -6.56 9.00
CA ILE A 150 -12.66 -6.39 7.76
C ILE A 150 -12.58 -7.59 6.80
N THR A 151 -11.89 -8.66 7.16
CA THR A 151 -11.71 -9.84 6.28
C THR A 151 -13.03 -10.41 5.78
N ASP A 152 -14.01 -10.56 6.68
CA ASP A 152 -15.30 -11.20 6.37
C ASP A 152 -16.21 -10.37 5.45
N TYR A 153 -15.84 -9.13 5.17
CA TYR A 153 -16.58 -8.29 4.22
C TYR A 153 -16.21 -8.59 2.75
N PHE A 154 -15.05 -9.20 2.51
CA PHE A 154 -14.61 -9.45 1.14
C PHE A 154 -15.25 -10.72 0.57
N ASP A 155 -15.91 -10.57 -0.58
CA ASP A 155 -16.43 -11.69 -1.37
C ASP A 155 -15.31 -12.40 -2.12
N MET A 156 -14.23 -11.66 -2.46
CA MET A 156 -13.04 -12.20 -3.12
C MET A 156 -11.78 -11.46 -2.68
N ILE A 157 -10.71 -12.21 -2.41
CA ILE A 157 -9.38 -11.66 -2.12
C ILE A 157 -8.44 -12.17 -3.21
N ILE A 158 -7.88 -11.23 -4.01
CA ILE A 158 -6.99 -11.53 -5.14
C ILE A 158 -5.63 -10.91 -4.82
N THR A 159 -4.63 -11.76 -4.74
CA THR A 159 -3.26 -11.45 -4.33
C THR A 159 -2.27 -11.78 -5.43
N SER A 160 -0.98 -11.49 -5.24
CA SER A 160 0.08 -11.91 -6.15
C SER A 160 0.12 -13.43 -6.38
N ASP A 161 -0.32 -14.21 -5.38
CA ASP A 161 -0.32 -15.67 -5.46
C ASP A 161 -1.42 -16.23 -6.38
N ASP A 162 -2.42 -15.42 -6.72
CA ASP A 162 -3.60 -15.84 -7.46
C ASP A 162 -3.53 -15.53 -8.97
N VAL A 163 -2.56 -14.74 -9.40
CA VAL A 163 -2.42 -14.24 -10.77
C VAL A 163 -1.04 -14.52 -11.35
N LYS A 164 -0.98 -14.66 -12.66
CA LYS A 164 0.30 -14.75 -13.38
C LYS A 164 0.89 -13.37 -13.64
N ASN A 165 0.02 -12.42 -13.91
CA ASN A 165 0.38 -11.05 -14.26
C ASN A 165 -0.20 -10.10 -13.21
N GLN A 166 0.68 -9.39 -12.51
CA GLN A 166 0.28 -8.41 -11.51
C GLN A 166 -0.15 -7.08 -12.15
N LYS A 167 -0.67 -6.16 -11.34
CA LYS A 167 -0.96 -4.78 -11.73
C LYS A 167 0.24 -4.17 -12.48
N PRO A 168 0.05 -3.52 -13.61
CA PRO A 168 -1.20 -3.00 -14.17
C PRO A 168 -1.91 -3.96 -15.15
N HIS A 169 -1.62 -5.24 -15.16
CA HIS A 169 -2.33 -6.22 -15.99
C HIS A 169 -3.76 -6.41 -15.47
N PRO A 170 -4.80 -6.56 -16.32
CA PRO A 170 -6.20 -6.60 -15.89
C PRO A 170 -6.62 -7.91 -15.21
N GLU A 171 -5.76 -8.90 -15.12
CA GLU A 171 -6.09 -10.28 -14.70
C GLU A 171 -6.86 -10.36 -13.37
N MET A 172 -6.55 -9.48 -12.40
CA MET A 172 -7.27 -9.48 -11.11
C MET A 172 -8.74 -9.03 -11.30
N ILE A 173 -8.96 -7.99 -12.09
CA ILE A 173 -10.31 -7.50 -12.40
C ILE A 173 -11.07 -8.51 -13.25
N ASP A 174 -10.43 -9.08 -14.26
CA ASP A 174 -11.04 -10.10 -15.14
C ASP A 174 -11.52 -11.33 -14.34
N LYS A 175 -10.71 -11.79 -13.37
CA LYS A 175 -11.10 -12.88 -12.46
C LYS A 175 -12.35 -12.56 -11.66
N PHE A 176 -12.42 -11.35 -11.09
CA PHE A 176 -13.57 -10.91 -10.31
C PHE A 176 -14.83 -10.83 -11.20
N MET A 177 -14.72 -10.18 -12.36
CA MET A 177 -15.83 -10.08 -13.31
C MET A 177 -16.33 -11.46 -13.78
N PHE A 178 -15.41 -12.37 -14.06
CA PHE A 178 -15.74 -13.72 -14.49
C PHE A 178 -16.48 -14.51 -13.40
N GLU A 179 -16.00 -14.48 -12.16
CA GLU A 179 -16.58 -15.21 -11.04
C GLU A 179 -18.02 -14.78 -10.76
N TYR A 180 -18.26 -13.45 -10.75
CA TYR A 180 -19.55 -12.88 -10.40
C TYR A 180 -20.41 -12.51 -11.61
N LYS A 181 -19.96 -12.80 -12.83
CA LYS A 181 -20.68 -12.54 -14.10
C LYS A 181 -21.05 -11.07 -14.26
N LEU A 182 -20.13 -10.16 -13.93
CA LEU A 182 -20.29 -8.73 -14.02
C LEU A 182 -19.81 -8.19 -15.38
N GLY A 183 -20.54 -7.19 -15.89
CA GLY A 183 -20.10 -6.38 -17.02
C GLY A 183 -19.10 -5.30 -16.60
N THR A 184 -18.34 -4.77 -17.56
CA THR A 184 -17.33 -3.72 -17.28
C THR A 184 -17.93 -2.44 -16.70
N GLU A 185 -19.18 -2.12 -17.06
CA GLU A 185 -19.92 -0.96 -16.54
C GLU A 185 -20.49 -1.16 -15.12
N GLU A 186 -20.40 -2.37 -14.57
CA GLU A 186 -20.89 -2.73 -13.25
C GLU A 186 -19.77 -2.80 -12.20
N VAL A 187 -18.51 -2.61 -12.63
CA VAL A 187 -17.31 -2.77 -11.79
C VAL A 187 -16.54 -1.47 -11.66
N LEU A 188 -16.08 -1.20 -10.44
CA LEU A 188 -15.23 -0.07 -10.09
C LEU A 188 -13.91 -0.57 -9.48
N MET A 189 -12.77 -0.08 -9.96
CA MET A 189 -11.48 -0.21 -9.29
C MET A 189 -11.20 1.02 -8.45
N VAL A 190 -10.93 0.84 -7.16
CA VAL A 190 -10.57 1.89 -6.21
C VAL A 190 -9.13 1.69 -5.77
N GLY A 191 -8.28 2.68 -5.96
CA GLY A 191 -6.86 2.61 -5.62
C GLY A 191 -6.24 4.00 -5.53
N ASP A 192 -4.98 4.08 -5.08
CA ASP A 192 -4.24 5.34 -4.94
C ASP A 192 -3.13 5.50 -5.98
N SER A 193 -2.83 4.46 -6.77
CA SER A 193 -1.63 4.39 -7.61
C SER A 193 -1.91 4.43 -9.12
N ALA A 194 -0.85 4.75 -9.87
CA ALA A 194 -0.88 4.65 -11.34
C ALA A 194 -1.09 3.20 -11.82
N SER A 195 -0.67 2.22 -11.03
CA SER A 195 -0.81 0.80 -11.33
C SER A 195 -2.27 0.38 -11.30
N ASP A 196 -3.04 0.85 -10.30
CA ASP A 196 -4.47 0.60 -10.17
C ASP A 196 -5.27 1.20 -11.30
N MET A 197 -5.01 2.48 -11.60
CA MET A 197 -5.73 3.18 -12.67
C MET A 197 -5.41 2.61 -14.04
N LYS A 198 -4.18 2.16 -14.29
CA LYS A 198 -3.82 1.45 -15.53
C LYS A 198 -4.48 0.06 -15.59
N MET A 199 -4.58 -0.65 -14.46
CA MET A 199 -5.29 -1.94 -14.40
C MET A 199 -6.77 -1.76 -14.74
N ALA A 200 -7.43 -0.74 -14.17
CA ALA A 200 -8.82 -0.40 -14.50
C ALA A 200 -9.00 -0.09 -15.99
N CYS A 201 -8.14 0.76 -16.55
CA CYS A 201 -8.15 1.11 -17.99
C CYS A 201 -7.96 -0.13 -18.87
N ASN A 202 -7.02 -1.02 -18.53
CA ASN A 202 -6.75 -2.23 -19.30
C ASN A 202 -7.90 -3.26 -19.23
N ALA A 203 -8.64 -3.28 -18.12
CA ALA A 203 -9.85 -4.10 -17.94
C ALA A 203 -11.12 -3.43 -18.50
N HIS A 204 -11.05 -2.20 -19.01
CA HIS A 204 -12.19 -1.40 -19.49
C HIS A 204 -13.24 -1.13 -18.41
N VAL A 205 -12.84 -1.06 -17.15
CA VAL A 205 -13.70 -0.66 -16.02
C VAL A 205 -13.37 0.75 -15.54
N ALA A 206 -14.28 1.37 -14.80
CA ALA A 206 -14.02 2.68 -14.22
C ALA A 206 -12.95 2.62 -13.12
N GLY A 207 -12.06 3.61 -13.10
CA GLY A 207 -11.03 3.79 -12.06
C GLY A 207 -11.32 5.01 -11.19
N LEU A 208 -11.41 4.80 -9.87
CA LEU A 208 -11.54 5.84 -8.86
C LEU A 208 -10.23 5.96 -8.08
N LEU A 209 -9.56 7.08 -8.25
CA LEU A 209 -8.32 7.40 -7.55
C LEU A 209 -8.61 8.04 -6.19
N ILE A 210 -7.96 7.54 -5.13
CA ILE A 210 -8.01 8.13 -3.79
C ILE A 210 -6.71 8.90 -3.53
N GLY A 211 -6.84 10.14 -3.06
CA GLY A 211 -5.71 11.01 -2.75
C GLY A 211 -5.35 12.01 -3.83
N ASP A 212 -4.19 12.67 -3.65
CA ASP A 212 -3.73 13.81 -4.46
C ASP A 212 -2.67 13.42 -5.52
N ASN A 213 -2.38 12.14 -5.67
CA ASN A 213 -1.45 11.64 -6.67
C ASN A 213 -1.83 12.13 -8.07
N LYS A 214 -0.86 12.70 -8.82
CA LYS A 214 -1.07 13.25 -10.17
C LYS A 214 -1.17 12.11 -11.22
N VAL A 215 -2.12 11.21 -11.02
CA VAL A 215 -2.39 10.08 -11.90
C VAL A 215 -3.68 10.32 -12.67
N LYS A 216 -3.72 9.95 -13.94
CA LYS A 216 -4.95 10.01 -14.75
C LYS A 216 -5.93 8.93 -14.26
N SER A 217 -7.17 9.31 -13.99
CA SER A 217 -8.26 8.45 -13.54
C SER A 217 -9.58 8.92 -14.13
N ASP A 218 -10.61 8.06 -14.11
CA ASP A 218 -11.95 8.45 -14.53
C ASP A 218 -12.62 9.32 -13.46
N TYR A 219 -12.39 8.96 -12.19
CA TYR A 219 -12.90 9.68 -11.02
C TYR A 219 -11.80 9.86 -9.99
N ARG A 220 -11.98 10.84 -9.10
CA ARG A 220 -11.05 11.13 -8.01
C ARG A 220 -11.79 11.59 -6.76
N LEU A 221 -11.31 11.12 -5.60
CA LEU A 221 -11.69 11.63 -4.29
C LEU A 221 -10.43 11.89 -3.46
N ASP A 222 -10.45 12.94 -2.67
CA ASP A 222 -9.29 13.29 -1.80
C ASP A 222 -9.12 12.27 -0.67
N LYS A 223 -10.23 11.68 -0.20
CA LYS A 223 -10.26 10.71 0.91
C LYS A 223 -11.24 9.59 0.66
N LEU A 224 -10.91 8.40 1.17
CA LEU A 224 -11.78 7.23 1.10
C LEU A 224 -13.13 7.45 1.78
N ASP A 225 -13.18 8.24 2.86
CA ASP A 225 -14.41 8.55 3.59
C ASP A 225 -15.51 9.19 2.72
N ASN A 226 -15.14 9.84 1.63
CA ASN A 226 -16.07 10.48 0.70
C ASN A 226 -16.72 9.51 -0.29
N ILE A 227 -16.28 8.24 -0.31
CA ILE A 227 -16.73 7.27 -1.32
C ILE A 227 -18.21 6.89 -1.15
N ILE A 228 -18.72 6.86 0.08
CA ILE A 228 -20.13 6.52 0.35
C ILE A 228 -21.06 7.55 -0.29
N GLU A 229 -20.79 8.84 -0.09
CA GLU A 229 -21.57 9.91 -0.70
C GLU A 229 -21.49 9.85 -2.22
N TRP A 230 -20.28 9.66 -2.76
CA TRP A 230 -20.06 9.57 -4.21
C TRP A 230 -20.75 8.35 -4.84
N ILE A 231 -20.75 7.20 -4.16
CA ILE A 231 -21.38 5.96 -4.64
C ILE A 231 -22.92 6.06 -4.64
N ASN A 232 -23.53 6.77 -3.70
CA ASN A 232 -25.00 6.92 -3.62
C ASN A 232 -25.63 7.38 -4.94
N ASP A 233 -24.90 8.15 -5.72
CA ASP A 233 -25.35 8.63 -7.02
C ASP A 233 -25.12 7.62 -8.16
N LYS A 234 -24.51 6.46 -7.89
CA LYS A 234 -24.01 5.49 -8.89
C LYS A 234 -24.61 4.08 -8.75
N ILE A 235 -25.24 3.76 -7.63
CA ILE A 235 -25.87 2.48 -7.33
C ILE A 235 -27.38 2.47 -7.60
#